data_6b131915de28d350de69eddc5db9824a
#
_entry.id   6b131915de28d350de69eddc5db9824a
#
_cell.length_a   1.000
_cell.length_b   1.000
_cell.length_c   1.000
_cell.angle_alpha   90.00
_cell.angle_beta   90.00
_cell.angle_gamma   90.00
#
_symmetry.space_group_name_H-M   'P 1'
#
loop_
_entity.id
_entity.type
_entity.pdbx_description
1 polymer ?
#
loop_
_entity_poly.entity_id
_entity_poly.type
_entity_poly.pdbx_seq_one_letter_code
_entity_poly.pdbx_strand_id
1 'polypeptide(L)'
;MLTFFRLVQYCDVQHRNIPRLRRQVPEPLLEIHPATAAAGRIQNGEWVILETATGRIRLKARYKDALHPGVVATAHGWWQGCQELGLPGYDPFGPEGANANLLVSNDVIDPISGSVPHRSQRCRVRKEGVSA
;
A
#
# COMPACT_ATOMS: atom_id res chain seq x y z
N MET A 1 -8.11 10.22 -0.14
CA MET A 1 -8.90 9.02 0.18
C MET A 1 -8.13 7.79 -0.23
N LEU A 2 -8.13 6.74 0.59
CA LEU A 2 -7.48 5.46 0.28
C LEU A 2 -8.47 4.49 -0.38
N THR A 3 -8.01 3.82 -1.43
CA THR A 3 -8.67 2.66 -2.03
C THR A 3 -7.67 1.53 -2.27
N PHE A 4 -8.17 0.34 -2.64
CA PHE A 4 -7.34 -0.83 -2.90
C PHE A 4 -7.52 -1.31 -4.33
N PHE A 5 -6.43 -1.80 -4.93
CA PHE A 5 -6.43 -2.47 -6.23
C PHE A 5 -5.85 -3.88 -6.14
N ARG A 6 -6.06 -4.67 -7.16
CA ARG A 6 -5.45 -5.99 -7.31
C ARG A 6 -4.40 -5.97 -8.40
N LEU A 7 -3.26 -6.54 -8.09
CA LEU A 7 -2.20 -6.77 -9.05
C LEU A 7 -2.50 -8.03 -9.84
N VAL A 8 -2.43 -7.96 -11.16
CA VAL A 8 -2.69 -9.11 -12.04
C VAL A 8 -1.69 -10.24 -11.86
N GLN A 9 -0.52 -9.96 -11.31
CA GLN A 9 0.53 -10.92 -11.01
C GLN A 9 0.23 -11.78 -9.77
N TYR A 10 -0.68 -11.34 -8.90
CA TYR A 10 -0.86 -11.93 -7.58
C TYR A 10 -2.32 -12.21 -7.27
N CYS A 11 -2.57 -13.31 -6.58
CA CYS A 11 -3.87 -13.59 -5.98
C CYS A 11 -3.90 -13.02 -4.57
N ASP A 12 -4.46 -11.82 -4.41
CA ASP A 12 -4.47 -11.05 -3.16
C ASP A 12 -3.08 -10.98 -2.50
N VAL A 13 -2.84 -11.72 -1.45
CA VAL A 13 -1.58 -11.77 -0.69
C VAL A 13 -0.62 -12.90 -1.13
N GLN A 14 -1.07 -13.78 -2.01
CA GLN A 14 -0.35 -14.99 -2.41
C GLN A 14 0.58 -14.76 -3.60
N HIS A 15 1.50 -15.71 -3.80
CA HIS A 15 2.39 -15.84 -4.96
C HIS A 15 3.53 -14.82 -5.04
N ARG A 16 3.77 -14.00 -4.00
CA ARG A 16 4.92 -13.07 -3.97
C ARG A 16 6.27 -13.75 -3.78
N ASN A 17 6.25 -15.04 -3.43
CA ASN A 17 7.42 -15.91 -3.37
C ASN A 17 7.81 -16.52 -4.73
N ILE A 18 7.00 -16.33 -5.79
CA ILE A 18 7.30 -16.85 -7.14
C ILE A 18 8.19 -15.85 -7.88
N PRO A 19 9.45 -16.19 -8.21
CA PRO A 19 10.44 -15.24 -8.74
C PRO A 19 10.00 -14.58 -10.04
N ARG A 20 9.38 -15.32 -10.95
CA ARG A 20 8.90 -14.79 -12.23
C ARG A 20 7.85 -13.68 -12.05
N LEU A 21 6.95 -13.82 -11.09
CA LEU A 21 5.92 -12.82 -10.78
C LEU A 21 6.54 -11.67 -9.97
N ARG A 22 7.39 -11.98 -8.99
CA ARG A 22 8.02 -10.99 -8.12
C ARG A 22 8.91 -10.02 -8.87
N ARG A 23 9.63 -10.46 -9.92
CA ARG A 23 10.44 -9.55 -10.75
C ARG A 23 9.61 -8.47 -11.45
N GLN A 24 8.34 -8.71 -11.76
CA GLN A 24 7.47 -7.73 -12.41
C GLN A 24 7.00 -6.64 -11.44
N VAL A 25 6.74 -7.01 -10.19
CA VAL A 25 6.36 -6.07 -9.13
C VAL A 25 7.12 -6.47 -7.86
N PRO A 26 8.36 -5.99 -7.70
CA PRO A 26 9.24 -6.44 -6.60
C PRO A 26 8.86 -5.87 -5.24
N GLU A 27 8.17 -4.73 -5.18
CA GLU A 27 7.96 -3.96 -3.96
C GLU A 27 6.50 -3.55 -3.79
N PRO A 28 6.07 -3.24 -2.55
CA PRO A 28 4.72 -2.73 -2.30
C PRO A 28 4.57 -1.33 -2.89
N LEU A 29 3.50 -1.09 -3.61
CA LEU A 29 3.27 0.14 -4.35
C LEU A 29 2.12 0.97 -3.76
N LEU A 30 2.34 2.29 -3.72
CA LEU A 30 1.30 3.30 -3.57
C LEU A 30 1.11 4.00 -4.92
N GLU A 31 -0.02 3.79 -5.58
CA GLU A 31 -0.39 4.62 -6.74
C GLU A 31 -0.89 5.98 -6.26
N ILE A 32 -0.31 7.03 -6.82
CA ILE A 32 -0.58 8.43 -6.48
C ILE A 32 -0.58 9.28 -7.75
N HIS A 33 -1.55 10.19 -7.85
CA HIS A 33 -1.57 11.14 -8.96
C HIS A 33 -0.37 12.10 -8.88
N PRO A 34 0.32 12.44 -10.00
CA PRO A 34 1.49 13.31 -9.99
C PRO A 34 1.27 14.65 -9.30
N ALA A 35 0.12 15.30 -9.51
CA ALA A 35 -0.20 16.56 -8.85
C ALA A 35 -0.27 16.43 -7.32
N THR A 36 -0.81 15.32 -6.81
CA THR A 36 -0.87 15.04 -5.37
C THR A 36 0.53 14.74 -4.81
N ALA A 37 1.32 14.00 -5.56
CA ALA A 37 2.70 13.71 -5.21
C ALA A 37 3.55 14.98 -5.15
N ALA A 38 3.39 15.88 -6.13
CA ALA A 38 4.09 17.16 -6.17
C ALA A 38 3.76 18.04 -4.94
N ALA A 39 2.48 18.11 -4.54
CA ALA A 39 2.06 18.84 -3.33
C ALA A 39 2.73 18.28 -2.05
N GLY A 40 2.96 16.97 -1.98
CA GLY A 40 3.70 16.29 -0.91
C GLY A 40 5.22 16.26 -1.10
N ARG A 41 5.74 16.86 -2.20
CA ARG A 41 7.15 16.78 -2.62
C ARG A 41 7.66 15.33 -2.76
N ILE A 42 6.79 14.41 -3.15
CA ILE A 42 7.07 12.98 -3.31
C ILE A 42 7.48 12.74 -4.76
N GLN A 43 8.60 12.05 -4.97
CA GLN A 43 9.06 11.64 -6.28
C GLN A 43 8.58 10.23 -6.64
N ASN A 44 8.48 9.94 -7.94
CA ASN A 44 8.18 8.59 -8.39
C ASN A 44 9.28 7.62 -7.97
N GLY A 45 8.91 6.48 -7.41
CA GLY A 45 9.84 5.48 -6.90
C GLY A 45 10.37 5.76 -5.48
N GLU A 46 9.97 6.86 -4.84
CA GLU A 46 10.37 7.20 -3.48
C GLU A 46 9.60 6.39 -2.43
N TRP A 47 10.26 6.05 -1.33
CA TRP A 47 9.58 5.42 -0.19
C TRP A 47 8.74 6.43 0.57
N VAL A 48 7.53 6.03 0.86
CA VAL A 48 6.52 6.86 1.54
C VAL A 48 5.82 6.07 2.65
N ILE A 49 5.32 6.80 3.60
CA ILE A 49 4.45 6.27 4.66
C ILE A 49 3.01 6.67 4.33
N LEU A 50 2.15 5.67 4.23
CA LEU A 50 0.71 5.82 4.16
C LEU A 50 0.11 5.61 5.54
N GLU A 51 -0.63 6.59 6.02
CA GLU A 51 -1.20 6.62 7.37
C GLU A 51 -2.72 6.81 7.32
N THR A 52 -3.41 6.15 8.23
CA THR A 52 -4.82 6.39 8.57
C THR A 52 -4.95 6.65 10.07
N ALA A 53 -6.16 6.86 10.56
CA ALA A 53 -6.39 6.94 12.00
C ALA A 53 -6.05 5.63 12.75
N THR A 54 -6.05 4.49 12.05
CA THR A 54 -5.86 3.16 12.63
C THR A 54 -4.38 2.73 12.66
N GLY A 55 -3.61 3.09 11.63
CA GLY A 55 -2.22 2.66 11.55
C GLY A 55 -1.48 3.20 10.33
N ARG A 56 -0.31 2.65 10.10
CA ARG A 56 0.57 3.09 9.00
C ARG A 56 1.29 1.92 8.37
N ILE A 57 1.62 2.08 7.07
CA ILE A 57 2.45 1.13 6.30
C ILE A 57 3.44 1.88 5.42
N ARG A 58 4.50 1.19 5.00
CA ARG A 58 5.56 1.68 4.15
C ARG A 58 5.37 1.18 2.72
N LEU A 59 5.40 2.08 1.73
CA LEU A 59 5.13 1.78 0.33
C LEU A 59 6.08 2.56 -0.58
N LYS A 60 6.24 2.10 -1.82
CA LYS A 60 6.97 2.82 -2.86
C LYS A 60 6.00 3.58 -3.76
N ALA A 61 6.16 4.87 -3.89
CA ALA A 61 5.29 5.72 -4.68
C ALA A 61 5.40 5.38 -6.17
N ARG A 62 4.27 5.22 -6.84
CA ARG A 62 4.16 5.04 -8.29
C ARG A 62 3.18 6.07 -8.85
N TYR A 63 3.64 6.90 -9.76
CA TYR A 63 2.76 7.87 -10.42
C TYR A 63 1.71 7.18 -11.29
N LYS A 64 0.48 7.69 -11.23
CA LYS A 64 -0.66 7.16 -11.98
C LYS A 64 -1.58 8.31 -12.40
N ASP A 65 -1.43 8.80 -13.62
CA ASP A 65 -2.22 9.92 -14.17
C ASP A 65 -3.72 9.62 -14.24
N ALA A 66 -4.09 8.36 -14.44
CA ALA A 66 -5.49 7.93 -14.51
C ALA A 66 -6.19 7.89 -13.13
N LEU A 67 -5.45 8.10 -12.03
CA LEU A 67 -6.02 8.14 -10.68
C LEU A 67 -6.51 9.56 -10.36
N HIS A 68 -7.68 9.68 -9.74
CA HIS A 68 -8.17 10.99 -9.29
C HIS A 68 -7.21 11.61 -8.24
N PRO A 69 -6.84 12.92 -8.33
CA PRO A 69 -5.89 13.54 -7.40
C PRO A 69 -6.22 13.42 -5.91
N GLY A 70 -7.51 13.35 -5.57
CA GLY A 70 -7.97 13.14 -4.18
C GLY A 70 -7.87 11.69 -3.67
N VAL A 71 -7.34 10.77 -4.49
CA VAL A 71 -7.31 9.32 -4.19
C VAL A 71 -5.88 8.80 -4.26
N VAL A 72 -5.56 7.87 -3.38
CA VAL A 72 -4.37 7.01 -3.47
C VAL A 72 -4.81 5.56 -3.39
N ALA A 73 -4.05 4.67 -4.01
CA ALA A 73 -4.39 3.26 -4.07
C ALA A 73 -3.19 2.36 -3.74
N THR A 74 -3.44 1.27 -3.03
CA THR A 74 -2.42 0.26 -2.73
C THR A 74 -2.98 -1.16 -2.89
N ALA A 75 -2.11 -2.16 -2.97
CA ALA A 75 -2.49 -3.56 -3.03
C ALA A 75 -2.53 -4.17 -1.61
N HIS A 76 -3.29 -5.26 -1.49
CA HIS A 76 -3.31 -6.05 -0.27
C HIS A 76 -2.03 -6.84 -0.07
N GLY A 77 -1.67 -7.04 1.21
CA GLY A 77 -0.60 -7.91 1.66
C GLY A 77 0.78 -7.51 1.11
N TRP A 78 1.82 -7.68 1.82
CA TRP A 78 3.16 -7.53 1.30
C TRP A 78 4.18 -7.91 2.40
N TRP A 79 4.06 -9.14 2.89
CA TRP A 79 4.96 -9.67 3.91
C TRP A 79 5.74 -10.90 3.43
N GLN A 80 5.30 -11.54 2.34
CA GLN A 80 5.93 -12.73 1.80
C GLN A 80 7.24 -12.40 1.09
N GLY A 81 8.33 -13.02 1.51
CA GLY A 81 9.63 -12.92 0.86
C GLY A 81 9.70 -13.72 -0.44
N CYS A 82 10.78 -13.50 -1.19
CA CYS A 82 11.17 -14.29 -2.34
C CYS A 82 12.67 -14.63 -2.23
N GLN A 83 12.98 -15.77 -1.64
CA GLN A 83 14.35 -16.18 -1.30
C GLN A 83 15.26 -16.25 -2.53
N GLU A 84 14.78 -16.78 -3.65
CA GLU A 84 15.55 -16.88 -4.89
C GLU A 84 15.97 -15.53 -5.48
N LEU A 85 15.29 -14.44 -5.10
CA LEU A 85 15.63 -13.07 -5.52
C LEU A 85 16.36 -12.29 -4.42
N GLY A 86 16.68 -12.92 -3.29
CA GLY A 86 17.27 -12.25 -2.14
C GLY A 86 16.35 -11.18 -1.51
N LEU A 87 15.06 -11.24 -1.78
CA LEU A 87 14.07 -10.30 -1.24
C LEU A 87 13.53 -10.82 0.10
N PRO A 88 13.65 -10.03 1.18
CA PRO A 88 13.20 -10.45 2.49
C PRO A 88 11.68 -10.55 2.56
N GLY A 89 11.20 -11.38 3.48
CA GLY A 89 9.86 -11.24 4.03
C GLY A 89 9.84 -10.15 5.09
N TYR A 90 8.65 -9.74 5.46
CA TYR A 90 8.43 -8.75 6.52
C TYR A 90 7.50 -9.32 7.58
N ASP A 91 7.65 -8.88 8.81
CA ASP A 91 6.65 -9.10 9.83
C ASP A 91 5.33 -8.43 9.39
N PRO A 92 4.22 -9.18 9.29
CA PRO A 92 2.93 -8.60 8.86
C PRO A 92 2.42 -7.50 9.78
N PHE A 93 2.91 -7.42 11.01
CA PHE A 93 2.57 -6.39 11.98
C PHE A 93 3.72 -5.38 12.22
N GLY A 94 4.85 -5.61 11.59
CA GLY A 94 6.04 -4.76 11.72
C GLY A 94 5.94 -3.45 10.94
N PRO A 95 6.73 -2.46 11.32
CA PRO A 95 6.72 -1.13 10.71
C PRO A 95 7.29 -1.11 9.28
N GLU A 96 8.05 -2.12 8.89
CA GLU A 96 8.69 -2.22 7.58
C GLU A 96 7.83 -2.94 6.54
N GLY A 97 6.78 -3.63 6.99
CA GLY A 97 5.84 -4.32 6.13
C GLY A 97 4.79 -3.39 5.52
N ALA A 98 4.06 -3.94 4.56
CA ALA A 98 2.95 -3.25 3.92
C ALA A 98 1.66 -4.06 4.04
N ASN A 99 1.28 -4.40 5.27
CA ASN A 99 0.02 -5.05 5.55
C ASN A 99 -1.11 -4.00 5.57
N ALA A 100 -1.86 -3.93 4.47
CA ALA A 100 -2.94 -2.97 4.30
C ALA A 100 -4.07 -3.09 5.35
N ASN A 101 -4.20 -4.25 6.02
CA ASN A 101 -5.18 -4.42 7.09
C ASN A 101 -4.88 -3.53 8.31
N LEU A 102 -3.63 -3.12 8.51
CA LEU A 102 -3.25 -2.19 9.58
C LEU A 102 -3.84 -0.78 9.40
N LEU A 103 -4.33 -0.46 8.20
CA LEU A 103 -4.91 0.84 7.86
C LEU A 103 -6.42 0.90 8.08
N VAL A 104 -7.06 -0.23 8.36
CA VAL A 104 -8.52 -0.35 8.39
C VAL A 104 -8.98 -0.68 9.80
N SER A 105 -9.91 0.13 10.33
CA SER A 105 -10.54 -0.14 11.63
C SER A 105 -11.63 -1.20 11.50
N ASN A 106 -11.74 -2.04 12.52
CA ASN A 106 -12.86 -2.94 12.71
C ASN A 106 -14.01 -2.32 13.54
N ASP A 107 -13.87 -1.07 13.97
CA ASP A 107 -14.89 -0.39 14.79
C ASP A 107 -16.09 0.06 13.96
N VAL A 108 -15.90 0.20 12.64
CA VAL A 108 -16.96 0.58 11.70
C VAL A 108 -17.15 -0.57 10.72
N ILE A 109 -18.23 -1.30 10.91
CA ILE A 109 -18.59 -2.44 10.04
C ILE A 109 -19.99 -2.20 9.45
N ASP A 110 -20.16 -2.66 8.23
CA ASP A 110 -21.48 -2.68 7.61
C ASP A 110 -22.39 -3.65 8.36
N PRO A 111 -23.56 -3.21 8.87
CA PRO A 111 -24.40 -4.04 9.74
C PRO A 111 -25.05 -5.23 9.04
N ILE A 112 -25.06 -5.25 7.71
CA ILE A 112 -25.66 -6.31 6.91
C ILE A 112 -24.61 -7.34 6.50
N SER A 113 -23.51 -6.88 5.91
CA SER A 113 -22.47 -7.76 5.35
C SER A 113 -21.35 -8.09 6.35
N GLY A 114 -21.23 -7.35 7.45
CA GLY A 114 -20.08 -7.46 8.37
C GLY A 114 -18.76 -6.92 7.77
N SER A 115 -18.81 -6.26 6.61
CA SER A 115 -17.62 -5.76 5.92
C SER A 115 -17.07 -4.50 6.55
N VAL A 116 -15.75 -4.40 6.62
CA VAL A 116 -15.05 -3.17 6.99
C VAL A 116 -14.88 -2.23 5.79
N PRO A 117 -14.75 -0.91 5.99
CA PRO A 117 -14.72 0.08 4.89
C PRO A 117 -13.36 0.10 4.18
N HIS A 118 -13.07 -0.89 3.36
CA HIS A 118 -11.80 -1.02 2.63
C HIS A 118 -11.53 0.09 1.59
N ARG A 119 -12.53 0.83 1.13
CA ARG A 119 -12.39 1.71 -0.04
C ARG A 119 -12.73 3.18 0.22
N SER A 120 -12.82 3.59 1.47
CA SER A 120 -13.26 4.95 1.83
C SER A 120 -12.52 5.53 3.04
N GLN A 121 -11.31 5.05 3.32
CA GLN A 121 -10.53 5.53 4.44
C GLN A 121 -9.92 6.91 4.14
N ARG A 122 -10.00 7.81 5.11
CA ARG A 122 -9.18 9.02 5.09
C ARG A 122 -7.73 8.63 5.36
N CYS A 123 -6.81 9.18 4.57
CA CYS A 123 -5.41 8.86 4.69
C CYS A 123 -4.53 10.08 4.48
N ARG A 124 -3.30 9.99 4.97
CA ARG A 124 -2.20 10.91 4.74
C ARG A 124 -1.04 10.16 4.11
N VAL A 125 -0.35 10.79 3.18
CA VAL A 125 0.89 10.30 2.59
C VAL A 125 2.00 11.28 2.92
N ARG A 126 3.14 10.78 3.39
CA ARG A 126 4.33 11.59 3.62
C ARG A 126 5.58 10.84 3.19
N LYS A 127 6.66 11.57 2.93
CA LYS A 127 7.97 10.96 2.70
C LYS A 127 8.42 10.17 3.93
N GLU A 128 9.14 9.09 3.68
CA GLU A 128 9.87 8.40 4.74
C GLU A 128 10.95 9.32 5.33
N GLY A 129 11.14 9.27 6.64
CA GLY A 129 12.14 10.10 7.34
C GLY A 129 11.72 11.55 7.63
N VAL A 130 10.56 12.00 7.17
CA VAL A 130 10.01 13.30 7.55
C VAL A 130 9.03 13.12 8.71
N SER A 131 9.38 13.68 9.86
CA SER A 131 8.47 13.74 11.03
C SER A 131 7.23 14.55 10.70
N ALA A 132 6.12 14.18 11.34
CA ALA A 132 4.84 14.88 11.20
C ALA A 132 4.89 16.23 11.91
#